data_b1a716b4cd5173e60f72798865cc8a84
#
_entry.id   b1a716b4cd5173e60f72798865cc8a84
#
_cell.length_a   1.000
_cell.length_b   1.000
_cell.length_c   1.000
_cell.angle_alpha   90.00
_cell.angle_beta   90.00
_cell.angle_gamma   90.00
#
_symmetry.space_group_name_H-M   'P 1'
#
loop_
_entity.id
_entity.type
_entity.pdbx_description
1 polymer ?
#
loop_
_entity_poly.entity_id
_entity_poly.type
_entity_poly.pdbx_seq_one_letter_code
_entity_poly.pdbx_strand_id
1 'polypeptide(L)'
;MSFAPIPELLEEIRAGRMVVIVDDEDRENEGDLIMAAEMVRPQDINFMVTHARGLVCLSLTRERCRQLGLPPMVRDNTSPHGTNFTVSIEAAEGVTTGISAYDRAHTVRTAVRPDATSADLSQPGYIFPLQAQPGGVLTRAGHTEAASDLPMLAGLEPAGVLVEIMNADGTMARRPELEVFAREHGLKIGSIADLIAWRLANEHTVERVDERDIDTEFGPFRLLTYRDRIAHELHFALVRGTPQREVPTLVRVQVENPLSDLLHWRRDDFGVAATDALRAIAAEGQGVMVVLSAPRDPEALLARLRAEPEARRDPKDVGQWRRNGAGAQILADLGLGQLRVLGTPRRQVGLAGYGLEVVEYLSP
;
A
#
# COMPACT_ATOMS: atom_id res chain seq x y z
N MET A 1 18.71 15.66 5.23
CA MET A 1 18.98 14.30 5.77
C MET A 1 18.45 13.29 4.75
N SER A 2 19.14 12.19 4.47
CA SER A 2 18.55 11.11 3.66
C SER A 2 17.57 10.32 4.52
N PHE A 3 16.50 9.77 3.92
CA PHE A 3 15.62 8.86 4.62
C PHE A 3 16.39 7.62 5.09
N ALA A 4 16.02 7.12 6.27
CA ALA A 4 16.53 5.87 6.80
C ALA A 4 15.94 4.68 6.02
N PRO A 5 16.71 3.62 5.75
CA PRO A 5 16.19 2.40 5.16
C PRO A 5 15.08 1.78 6.02
N ILE A 6 14.08 1.17 5.40
CA ILE A 6 12.95 0.56 6.13
C ILE A 6 13.39 -0.44 7.21
N PRO A 7 14.37 -1.35 6.98
CA PRO A 7 14.85 -2.24 8.05
C PRO A 7 15.30 -1.50 9.32
N GLU A 8 15.93 -0.34 9.19
CA GLU A 8 16.34 0.46 10.33
C GLU A 8 15.15 1.08 11.08
N LEU A 9 14.10 1.51 10.35
CA LEU A 9 12.86 1.98 10.98
C LEU A 9 12.16 0.86 11.73
N LEU A 10 12.14 -0.36 11.16
CA LEU A 10 11.57 -1.54 11.81
C LEU A 10 12.31 -1.91 13.09
N GLU A 11 13.64 -1.73 13.16
CA GLU A 11 14.42 -1.91 14.39
C GLU A 11 14.02 -0.89 15.47
N GLU A 12 13.80 0.38 15.11
CA GLU A 12 13.30 1.39 16.05
C GLU A 12 11.93 1.00 16.61
N ILE A 13 10.98 0.67 15.72
CA ILE A 13 9.63 0.25 16.10
C ILE A 13 9.66 -0.98 17.01
N ARG A 14 10.46 -2.00 16.66
CA ARG A 14 10.63 -3.23 17.47
C ARG A 14 11.20 -2.94 18.87
N ALA A 15 12.03 -1.92 18.96
CA ALA A 15 12.62 -1.49 20.24
C ALA A 15 11.69 -0.53 21.03
N GLY A 16 10.46 -0.29 20.57
CA GLY A 16 9.51 0.64 21.22
C GLY A 16 9.90 2.10 21.10
N ARG A 17 10.66 2.47 20.08
CA ARG A 17 11.04 3.86 19.79
C ARG A 17 10.18 4.42 18.65
N MET A 18 10.02 5.75 18.67
CA MET A 18 9.29 6.49 17.64
C MET A 18 10.14 6.67 16.39
N VAL A 19 9.47 6.76 15.26
CA VAL A 19 10.03 7.19 13.98
C VAL A 19 9.19 8.32 13.40
N VAL A 20 9.79 9.13 12.53
CA VAL A 20 9.05 10.11 11.72
C VAL A 20 8.80 9.49 10.36
N ILE A 21 7.55 9.48 9.91
CA ILE A 21 7.16 9.02 8.59
C ILE A 21 6.54 10.17 7.83
N VAL A 22 7.02 10.41 6.61
CA VAL A 22 6.49 11.46 5.73
C VAL A 22 5.71 10.84 4.57
N ASP A 23 4.65 11.50 4.16
CA ASP A 23 3.92 11.14 2.95
C ASP A 23 4.39 11.96 1.73
N ASP A 24 3.69 11.83 0.63
CA ASP A 24 4.02 12.50 -0.63
C ASP A 24 3.63 13.98 -0.59
N GLU A 25 4.45 14.82 -1.24
CA GLU A 25 4.22 16.27 -1.37
C GLU A 25 2.89 16.59 -2.06
N ASP A 26 2.42 15.71 -2.95
CA ASP A 26 1.16 15.89 -3.69
C ASP A 26 -0.05 15.30 -2.92
N ARG A 27 0.15 14.70 -1.72
CA ARG A 27 -0.94 14.16 -0.91
C ARG A 27 -1.30 15.11 0.24
N GLU A 28 -0.78 14.91 1.45
CA GLU A 28 -0.93 15.80 2.62
C GLU A 28 0.32 16.67 2.81
N ASN A 29 1.47 16.13 2.35
CA ASN A 29 2.79 16.73 2.52
C ASN A 29 3.09 16.97 4.01
N GLU A 30 2.85 15.96 4.83
CA GLU A 30 2.96 16.01 6.29
C GLU A 30 3.92 14.94 6.79
N GLY A 31 4.21 14.99 8.08
CA GLY A 31 4.99 13.96 8.76
C GLY A 31 4.39 13.67 10.13
N ASP A 32 4.29 12.37 10.43
CA ASP A 32 3.78 11.89 11.69
C ASP A 32 4.88 11.22 12.51
N LEU A 33 4.80 11.40 13.84
CA LEU A 33 5.44 10.47 14.77
C LEU A 33 4.63 9.18 14.82
N ILE A 34 5.31 8.04 14.67
CA ILE A 34 4.69 6.72 14.73
C ILE A 34 5.48 5.82 15.68
N MET A 35 4.76 5.03 16.51
CA MET A 35 5.33 3.96 17.31
C MET A 35 4.34 2.80 17.48
N ALA A 36 4.86 1.61 17.85
CA ALA A 36 4.01 0.45 18.15
C ALA A 36 3.11 0.73 19.37
N ALA A 37 1.81 0.52 19.21
CA ALA A 37 0.81 0.84 20.23
C ALA A 37 0.96 0.00 21.50
N GLU A 38 1.33 -1.29 21.39
CA GLU A 38 1.51 -2.17 22.54
C GLU A 38 2.65 -1.74 23.47
N MET A 39 3.61 -0.97 22.94
CA MET A 39 4.80 -0.51 23.67
C MET A 39 4.68 0.93 24.19
N VAL A 40 3.56 1.62 23.93
CA VAL A 40 3.38 3.01 24.32
C VAL A 40 3.38 3.19 25.84
N ARG A 41 4.08 4.19 26.32
CA ARG A 41 4.20 4.58 27.73
C ARG A 41 3.69 6.00 27.94
N PRO A 42 3.37 6.42 29.16
CA PRO A 42 2.93 7.79 29.43
C PRO A 42 3.91 8.87 28.94
N GLN A 43 5.23 8.62 29.07
CA GLN A 43 6.24 9.57 28.58
C GLN A 43 6.21 9.71 27.04
N ASP A 44 5.82 8.67 26.31
CA ASP A 44 5.75 8.71 24.85
C ASP A 44 4.56 9.56 24.41
N ILE A 45 3.39 9.40 25.04
CA ILE A 45 2.23 10.27 24.83
C ILE A 45 2.57 11.72 25.21
N ASN A 46 3.25 11.91 26.35
CA ASN A 46 3.66 13.27 26.75
C ASN A 46 4.62 13.91 25.74
N PHE A 47 5.55 13.13 25.19
CA PHE A 47 6.44 13.60 24.11
C PHE A 47 5.65 14.02 22.88
N MET A 48 4.70 13.18 22.42
CA MET A 48 3.85 13.42 21.27
C MET A 48 3.07 14.74 21.41
N VAL A 49 2.37 14.94 22.53
CA VAL A 49 1.55 16.16 22.72
C VAL A 49 2.39 17.43 22.96
N THR A 50 3.58 17.29 23.52
CA THR A 50 4.47 18.42 23.81
C THR A 50 5.20 18.87 22.53
N HIS A 51 5.74 17.94 21.77
CA HIS A 51 6.63 18.25 20.67
C HIS A 51 5.97 18.14 19.29
N ALA A 52 5.13 17.13 19.04
CA ALA A 52 4.42 17.01 17.77
C ALA A 52 3.16 17.88 17.70
N ARG A 53 2.37 18.00 18.79
CA ARG A 53 1.22 18.90 18.95
C ARG A 53 -0.04 18.52 18.18
N GLY A 54 0.01 17.51 17.30
CA GLY A 54 -1.13 17.01 16.53
C GLY A 54 -2.12 16.19 17.35
N LEU A 55 -3.08 15.56 16.69
CA LEU A 55 -4.08 14.71 17.31
C LEU A 55 -3.49 13.32 17.57
N VAL A 56 -3.50 12.87 18.82
CA VAL A 56 -3.06 11.51 19.16
C VAL A 56 -4.10 10.49 18.66
N CYS A 57 -3.74 9.75 17.62
CA CYS A 57 -4.57 8.75 16.99
C CYS A 57 -4.02 7.32 17.24
N LEU A 58 -4.90 6.33 17.09
CA LEU A 58 -4.56 4.92 17.22
C LEU A 58 -4.97 4.19 15.93
N SER A 59 -4.00 3.85 15.08
CA SER A 59 -4.27 3.02 13.91
C SER A 59 -4.53 1.58 14.33
N LEU A 60 -5.64 1.03 13.84
CA LEU A 60 -6.09 -0.34 14.08
C LEU A 60 -6.49 -1.02 12.78
N THR A 61 -6.31 -2.34 12.70
CA THR A 61 -6.86 -3.12 11.59
C THR A 61 -8.39 -3.13 11.61
N ARG A 62 -9.01 -3.41 10.47
CA ARG A 62 -10.47 -3.58 10.37
C ARG A 62 -10.99 -4.67 11.32
N GLU A 63 -10.23 -5.74 11.45
CA GLU A 63 -10.56 -6.88 12.31
C GLU A 63 -10.55 -6.45 13.78
N ARG A 64 -9.54 -5.68 14.20
CA ARG A 64 -9.44 -5.16 15.56
C ARG A 64 -10.56 -4.17 15.85
N CYS A 65 -10.88 -3.26 14.94
CA CYS A 65 -12.03 -2.35 15.10
C CYS A 65 -13.35 -3.13 15.29
N ARG A 66 -13.54 -4.23 14.52
CA ARG A 66 -14.72 -5.08 14.67
C ARG A 66 -14.74 -5.81 16.00
N GLN A 67 -13.61 -6.37 16.46
CA GLN A 67 -13.47 -7.04 17.75
C GLN A 67 -13.84 -6.10 18.90
N LEU A 68 -13.40 -4.86 18.84
CA LEU A 68 -13.66 -3.83 19.86
C LEU A 68 -15.04 -3.15 19.71
N GLY A 69 -15.83 -3.50 18.70
CA GLY A 69 -17.13 -2.88 18.45
C GLY A 69 -17.06 -1.39 18.14
N LEU A 70 -16.05 -0.96 17.38
CA LEU A 70 -15.82 0.44 17.00
C LEU A 70 -16.51 0.76 15.65
N PRO A 71 -17.68 1.44 15.66
CA PRO A 71 -18.31 1.90 14.43
C PRO A 71 -17.57 3.12 13.87
N PRO A 72 -17.75 3.42 12.56
CA PRO A 72 -17.31 4.70 11.99
C PRO A 72 -17.86 5.88 12.77
N MET A 73 -17.05 6.93 12.91
CA MET A 73 -17.45 8.15 13.60
C MET A 73 -18.64 8.85 12.92
N VAL A 74 -18.73 8.73 11.60
CA VAL A 74 -19.81 9.28 10.77
C VAL A 74 -20.33 8.24 9.80
N ARG A 75 -21.60 8.36 9.40
CA ARG A 75 -22.20 7.45 8.38
C ARG A 75 -21.61 7.72 7.00
N ASP A 76 -21.53 8.99 6.63
CA ASP A 76 -21.02 9.45 5.34
C ASP A 76 -19.71 10.20 5.57
N ASN A 77 -18.60 9.61 5.16
CA ASN A 77 -17.30 10.23 5.27
C ASN A 77 -17.05 11.15 4.08
N THR A 78 -17.03 12.47 4.35
CA THR A 78 -16.78 13.51 3.35
C THR A 78 -15.38 14.10 3.45
N SER A 79 -14.46 13.49 4.23
CA SER A 79 -13.11 14.02 4.37
C SER A 79 -12.33 13.89 3.04
N PRO A 80 -11.55 14.92 2.64
CA PRO A 80 -10.85 14.95 1.35
C PRO A 80 -9.93 13.73 1.13
N HIS A 81 -9.29 13.25 2.18
CA HIS A 81 -8.35 12.14 2.13
C HIS A 81 -8.96 10.80 2.56
N GLY A 82 -10.26 10.76 2.89
CA GLY A 82 -10.99 9.53 3.23
C GLY A 82 -10.46 8.84 4.50
N THR A 83 -9.96 9.58 5.48
CA THR A 83 -9.48 9.02 6.75
C THR A 83 -10.62 8.40 7.54
N ASN A 84 -10.50 7.11 7.86
CA ASN A 84 -11.56 6.33 8.48
C ASN A 84 -11.53 6.44 10.00
N PHE A 85 -11.97 7.57 10.55
CA PHE A 85 -12.18 7.72 11.98
C PHE A 85 -13.28 6.78 12.47
N THR A 86 -13.03 6.13 13.60
CA THR A 86 -14.07 5.49 14.40
C THR A 86 -14.48 6.40 15.55
N VAL A 87 -15.50 6.01 16.32
CA VAL A 87 -15.81 6.69 17.58
C VAL A 87 -14.58 6.73 18.48
N SER A 88 -14.38 7.83 19.19
CA SER A 88 -13.28 7.97 20.16
C SER A 88 -13.50 7.07 21.38
N ILE A 89 -12.41 6.64 22.01
CA ILE A 89 -12.43 5.66 23.07
C ILE A 89 -11.66 6.09 24.32
N GLU A 90 -12.03 5.45 25.43
CA GLU A 90 -11.32 5.49 26.70
C GLU A 90 -11.33 4.09 27.31
N ALA A 91 -10.32 3.72 28.12
CA ALA A 91 -10.38 2.48 28.88
C ALA A 91 -11.54 2.56 29.90
N ALA A 92 -12.31 1.46 30.01
CA ALA A 92 -13.46 1.42 30.94
C ALA A 92 -13.02 1.50 32.41
N GLU A 93 -11.80 1.04 32.70
CA GLU A 93 -11.21 1.05 34.05
C GLU A 93 -9.77 1.56 34.02
N GLY A 94 -9.25 1.99 35.17
CA GLY A 94 -7.86 2.39 35.35
C GLY A 94 -7.49 3.77 34.83
N VAL A 95 -8.47 4.60 34.50
CA VAL A 95 -8.32 6.00 34.07
C VAL A 95 -8.98 6.97 35.05
N THR A 96 -8.58 8.23 35.01
CA THR A 96 -9.17 9.31 35.81
C THR A 96 -10.14 10.13 34.96
N THR A 97 -9.64 11.22 34.33
CA THR A 97 -10.41 12.07 33.41
C THR A 97 -10.18 11.71 31.94
N GLY A 98 -9.33 10.75 31.65
CA GLY A 98 -9.03 10.22 30.31
C GLY A 98 -8.00 11.00 29.51
N ILE A 99 -7.85 12.32 29.74
CA ILE A 99 -7.02 13.20 28.91
C ILE A 99 -5.53 13.18 29.25
N SER A 100 -5.16 12.72 30.47
CA SER A 100 -3.75 12.70 30.88
C SER A 100 -2.91 11.79 29.96
N ALA A 101 -1.61 12.05 29.86
CA ALA A 101 -0.69 11.17 29.12
C ALA A 101 -0.72 9.72 29.67
N TYR A 102 -0.94 9.60 30.98
CA TYR A 102 -1.08 8.30 31.65
C TYR A 102 -2.36 7.58 31.18
N ASP A 103 -3.51 8.24 31.27
CA ASP A 103 -4.80 7.68 30.89
C ASP A 103 -4.84 7.30 29.41
N ARG A 104 -4.32 8.17 28.52
CA ARG A 104 -4.25 7.89 27.08
C ARG A 104 -3.34 6.70 26.76
N ALA A 105 -2.16 6.61 27.38
CA ALA A 105 -1.28 5.44 27.20
C ALA A 105 -1.93 4.16 27.73
N HIS A 106 -2.66 4.23 28.84
CA HIS A 106 -3.42 3.10 29.37
C HIS A 106 -4.54 2.68 28.41
N THR A 107 -5.31 3.62 27.89
CA THR A 107 -6.37 3.37 26.91
C THR A 107 -5.84 2.68 25.66
N VAL A 108 -4.73 3.20 25.09
CA VAL A 108 -4.09 2.58 23.92
C VAL A 108 -3.71 1.13 24.20
N ARG A 109 -2.98 0.88 25.28
CA ARG A 109 -2.55 -0.49 25.63
C ARG A 109 -3.74 -1.42 25.90
N THR A 110 -4.81 -0.92 26.52
CA THR A 110 -6.05 -1.69 26.73
C THR A 110 -6.67 -2.09 25.38
N ALA A 111 -6.78 -1.16 24.43
CA ALA A 111 -7.38 -1.41 23.12
C ALA A 111 -6.61 -2.43 22.26
N VAL A 112 -5.29 -2.57 22.46
CA VAL A 112 -4.45 -3.46 21.63
C VAL A 112 -4.11 -4.79 22.32
N ARG A 113 -4.58 -5.03 23.53
CA ARG A 113 -4.43 -6.37 24.15
C ARG A 113 -5.11 -7.43 23.27
N PRO A 114 -4.53 -8.63 23.13
CA PRO A 114 -5.10 -9.70 22.30
C PRO A 114 -6.53 -10.09 22.71
N ASP A 115 -6.82 -10.04 24.01
CA ASP A 115 -8.09 -10.42 24.64
C ASP A 115 -9.08 -9.25 24.80
N ALA A 116 -8.71 -8.03 24.36
CA ALA A 116 -9.56 -6.84 24.50
C ALA A 116 -10.90 -7.01 23.77
N THR A 117 -11.95 -6.53 24.41
CA THR A 117 -13.33 -6.53 23.91
C THR A 117 -13.94 -5.14 24.00
N SER A 118 -15.14 -4.97 23.49
CA SER A 118 -15.89 -3.72 23.64
C SER A 118 -16.19 -3.36 25.10
N ALA A 119 -16.23 -4.34 26.03
CA ALA A 119 -16.47 -4.10 27.45
C ALA A 119 -15.27 -3.47 28.16
N ASP A 120 -14.07 -3.57 27.60
CA ASP A 120 -12.86 -2.95 28.14
C ASP A 120 -12.74 -1.46 27.80
N LEU A 121 -13.66 -0.95 26.98
CA LEU A 121 -13.63 0.42 26.45
C LEU A 121 -14.94 1.15 26.72
N SER A 122 -14.83 2.45 27.01
CA SER A 122 -15.92 3.42 27.05
C SER A 122 -15.88 4.32 25.82
N GLN A 123 -17.03 4.84 25.42
CA GLN A 123 -17.21 5.74 24.28
C GLN A 123 -18.13 6.90 24.68
N PRO A 124 -17.79 8.18 24.36
CA PRO A 124 -16.55 8.65 23.74
C PRO A 124 -15.38 8.68 24.72
N GLY A 125 -14.16 8.99 24.21
CA GLY A 125 -12.95 9.17 25.01
C GLY A 125 -11.94 10.10 24.33
N TYR A 126 -10.68 10.04 24.75
CA TYR A 126 -9.61 10.94 24.32
C TYR A 126 -8.53 10.27 23.46
N ILE A 127 -8.76 9.04 23.01
CA ILE A 127 -8.02 8.40 21.93
C ILE A 127 -8.94 8.26 20.73
N PHE A 128 -8.40 8.55 19.55
CA PHE A 128 -9.12 8.56 18.28
C PHE A 128 -8.64 7.39 17.41
N PRO A 129 -9.37 6.25 17.40
CA PRO A 129 -8.99 5.13 16.55
C PRO A 129 -9.27 5.43 15.08
N LEU A 130 -8.33 5.01 14.23
CA LEU A 130 -8.40 5.07 12.78
C LEU A 130 -8.40 3.64 12.24
N GLN A 131 -9.38 3.30 11.42
CA GLN A 131 -9.42 2.00 10.77
C GLN A 131 -8.54 1.99 9.53
N ALA A 132 -7.41 1.30 9.58
CA ALA A 132 -6.53 1.09 8.44
C ALA A 132 -7.23 0.26 7.34
N GLN A 133 -6.93 0.56 6.09
CA GLN A 133 -7.41 -0.24 4.96
C GLN A 133 -6.71 -1.61 4.95
N PRO A 134 -7.46 -2.70 4.64
CA PRO A 134 -6.84 -4.00 4.37
C PRO A 134 -5.76 -3.89 3.29
N GLY A 135 -4.59 -4.51 3.55
CA GLY A 135 -3.43 -4.37 2.70
C GLY A 135 -2.51 -3.19 3.04
N GLY A 136 -2.91 -2.33 4.00
CA GLY A 136 -2.07 -1.27 4.51
C GLY A 136 -1.65 -0.26 3.45
N VAL A 137 -0.39 0.20 3.48
CA VAL A 137 0.14 1.18 2.52
C VAL A 137 0.09 0.70 1.06
N LEU A 138 -0.04 -0.60 0.81
CA LEU A 138 -0.23 -1.14 -0.54
C LEU A 138 -1.65 -0.89 -1.08
N THR A 139 -2.58 -0.48 -0.24
CA THR A 139 -3.96 -0.12 -0.62
C THR A 139 -4.18 1.39 -0.56
N ARG A 140 -3.68 2.06 0.48
CA ARG A 140 -3.77 3.51 0.67
C ARG A 140 -2.45 4.04 1.25
N ALA A 141 -1.78 4.95 0.53
CA ALA A 141 -0.49 5.53 0.93
C ALA A 141 -0.66 6.59 2.03
N GLY A 142 -1.23 6.24 3.17
CA GLY A 142 -1.50 7.16 4.28
C GLY A 142 -0.76 6.78 5.57
N HIS A 143 -0.60 7.77 6.46
CA HIS A 143 0.01 7.59 7.78
C HIS A 143 -0.75 6.55 8.62
N THR A 144 -2.08 6.49 8.53
CA THR A 144 -2.91 5.47 9.18
C THR A 144 -2.43 4.06 8.83
N GLU A 145 -2.26 3.78 7.54
CA GLU A 145 -1.81 2.48 7.06
C GLU A 145 -0.36 2.22 7.46
N ALA A 146 0.52 3.21 7.34
CA ALA A 146 1.92 3.08 7.76
C ALA A 146 2.04 2.78 9.26
N ALA A 147 1.19 3.41 10.10
CA ALA A 147 1.17 3.18 11.54
C ALA A 147 0.71 1.78 11.94
N SER A 148 -0.05 1.08 11.11
CA SER A 148 -0.43 -0.32 11.30
C SER A 148 0.61 -1.27 10.71
N ASP A 149 1.17 -0.94 9.54
CA ASP A 149 2.12 -1.77 8.81
C ASP A 149 3.48 -1.89 9.52
N LEU A 150 4.03 -0.77 9.99
CA LEU A 150 5.36 -0.77 10.62
C LEU A 150 5.44 -1.70 11.85
N PRO A 151 4.49 -1.67 12.82
CA PRO A 151 4.47 -2.65 13.90
C PRO A 151 4.30 -4.09 13.40
N MET A 152 3.39 -4.34 12.45
CA MET A 152 3.19 -5.66 11.85
C MET A 152 4.49 -6.21 11.24
N LEU A 153 5.19 -5.41 10.46
CA LEU A 153 6.46 -5.79 9.82
C LEU A 153 7.60 -5.95 10.83
N ALA A 154 7.51 -5.25 11.97
CA ALA A 154 8.42 -5.44 13.09
C ALA A 154 8.11 -6.71 13.93
N GLY A 155 7.03 -7.45 13.62
CA GLY A 155 6.60 -8.66 14.34
C GLY A 155 5.82 -8.37 15.64
N LEU A 156 5.20 -7.20 15.73
CA LEU A 156 4.38 -6.72 16.83
C LEU A 156 2.89 -6.74 16.45
N GLU A 157 2.01 -6.38 17.39
CA GLU A 157 0.58 -6.18 17.09
C GLU A 157 0.41 -5.14 15.98
N PRO A 158 -0.40 -5.40 14.92
CA PRO A 158 -0.59 -4.48 13.81
C PRO A 158 -1.42 -3.24 14.21
N ALA A 159 -0.89 -2.48 15.15
CA ALA A 159 -1.47 -1.28 15.71
C ALA A 159 -0.37 -0.26 16.07
N GLY A 160 -0.57 0.99 15.70
CA GLY A 160 0.38 2.06 15.99
C GLY A 160 -0.28 3.32 16.52
N VAL A 161 0.38 3.99 17.44
CA VAL A 161 0.04 5.35 17.83
C VAL A 161 0.71 6.29 16.84
N LEU A 162 -0.03 7.27 16.36
CA LEU A 162 0.46 8.29 15.43
C LEU A 162 -0.04 9.66 15.84
N VAL A 163 0.74 10.68 15.47
CA VAL A 163 0.41 12.08 15.73
C VAL A 163 1.11 12.95 14.70
N GLU A 164 0.39 13.89 14.10
CA GLU A 164 0.93 14.83 13.12
C GLU A 164 1.92 15.80 13.80
N ILE A 165 2.99 16.15 13.09
CA ILE A 165 4.00 17.10 13.57
C ILE A 165 3.68 18.51 13.08
N MET A 166 3.44 19.41 14.03
CA MET A 166 3.15 20.82 13.80
C MET A 166 4.31 21.68 14.28
N ASN A 167 4.52 22.80 13.61
CA ASN A 167 5.43 23.85 14.03
C ASN A 167 4.92 24.55 15.30
N ALA A 168 5.78 25.31 15.97
CA ALA A 168 5.43 26.03 17.20
C ALA A 168 4.37 27.14 16.97
N ASP A 169 4.24 27.63 15.75
CA ASP A 169 3.25 28.62 15.34
C ASP A 169 1.89 27.99 14.96
N GLY A 170 1.76 26.65 15.01
CA GLY A 170 0.54 25.92 14.69
C GLY A 170 0.42 25.53 13.20
N THR A 171 1.35 25.87 12.35
CA THR A 171 1.38 25.39 10.96
C THR A 171 1.87 23.95 10.90
N MET A 172 1.53 23.23 9.82
CA MET A 172 2.04 21.86 9.62
C MET A 172 3.53 21.89 9.29
N ALA A 173 4.33 21.06 9.96
CA ALA A 173 5.73 20.88 9.63
C ALA A 173 5.85 20.17 8.28
N ARG A 174 6.68 20.71 7.39
CA ARG A 174 7.00 20.12 6.08
C ARG A 174 8.39 19.49 6.13
N ARG A 175 8.81 18.88 5.04
CA ARG A 175 10.04 18.11 5.00
C ARG A 175 11.28 18.81 5.61
N PRO A 176 11.56 20.10 5.32
CA PRO A 176 12.72 20.77 5.92
C PRO A 176 12.64 20.84 7.46
N GLU A 177 11.47 21.20 8.01
CA GLU A 177 11.21 21.28 9.44
C GLU A 177 11.21 19.90 10.10
N LEU A 178 10.66 18.87 9.41
CA LEU A 178 10.65 17.47 9.86
C LEU A 178 12.07 16.89 9.97
N GLU A 179 12.97 17.24 9.04
CA GLU A 179 14.38 16.83 9.12
C GLU A 179 15.12 17.50 10.31
N VAL A 180 14.76 18.74 10.64
CA VAL A 180 15.28 19.43 11.84
C VAL A 180 14.73 18.76 13.09
N PHE A 181 13.42 18.56 13.17
CA PHE A 181 12.75 17.91 14.28
C PHE A 181 13.33 16.50 14.57
N ALA A 182 13.47 15.68 13.54
CA ALA A 182 14.03 14.34 13.67
C ALA A 182 15.47 14.37 14.23
N ARG A 183 16.29 15.33 13.78
CA ARG A 183 17.67 15.49 14.26
C ARG A 183 17.72 15.96 15.71
N GLU A 184 16.92 16.95 16.07
CA GLU A 184 16.89 17.50 17.44
C GLU A 184 16.46 16.47 18.48
N HIS A 185 15.55 15.57 18.09
CA HIS A 185 15.03 14.53 18.97
C HIS A 185 15.70 13.15 18.80
N GLY A 186 16.71 13.04 17.92
CA GLY A 186 17.42 11.77 17.69
C GLY A 186 16.55 10.69 17.07
N LEU A 187 15.55 11.08 16.24
CA LEU A 187 14.61 10.19 15.59
C LEU A 187 15.05 9.84 14.16
N LYS A 188 14.75 8.63 13.71
CA LYS A 188 14.89 8.27 12.30
C LYS A 188 13.67 8.77 11.52
N ILE A 189 13.92 9.20 10.28
CA ILE A 189 12.90 9.68 9.36
C ILE A 189 12.88 8.81 8.11
N GLY A 190 11.69 8.41 7.66
CA GLY A 190 11.46 7.64 6.44
C GLY A 190 10.24 8.11 5.69
N SER A 191 9.95 7.50 4.53
CA SER A 191 8.80 7.84 3.70
C SER A 191 7.85 6.66 3.50
N ILE A 192 6.56 6.97 3.30
CA ILE A 192 5.54 5.99 2.90
C ILE A 192 5.91 5.38 1.54
N ALA A 193 6.48 6.17 0.63
CA ALA A 193 6.92 5.69 -0.68
C ALA A 193 7.98 4.59 -0.58
N ASP A 194 8.98 4.77 0.30
CA ASP A 194 10.00 3.75 0.55
C ASP A 194 9.40 2.51 1.23
N LEU A 195 8.43 2.69 2.14
CA LEU A 195 7.73 1.57 2.77
C LEU A 195 6.94 0.75 1.75
N ILE A 196 6.24 1.39 0.82
CA ILE A 196 5.54 0.71 -0.28
C ILE A 196 6.54 -0.06 -1.14
N ALA A 197 7.63 0.59 -1.57
CA ALA A 197 8.65 -0.04 -2.39
C ALA A 197 9.27 -1.26 -1.70
N TRP A 198 9.56 -1.14 -0.40
CA TRP A 198 10.11 -2.23 0.40
C TRP A 198 9.12 -3.39 0.55
N ARG A 199 7.84 -3.13 0.85
CA ARG A 199 6.80 -4.15 0.94
C ARG A 199 6.62 -4.90 -0.38
N LEU A 200 6.55 -4.16 -1.50
CA LEU A 200 6.44 -4.77 -2.82
C LEU A 200 7.63 -5.67 -3.17
N ALA A 201 8.83 -5.33 -2.70
CA ALA A 201 10.04 -6.11 -2.95
C ALA A 201 10.18 -7.35 -2.02
N ASN A 202 9.55 -7.33 -0.84
CA ASN A 202 9.76 -8.35 0.20
C ASN A 202 8.53 -9.22 0.50
N GLU A 203 7.33 -8.82 0.05
CA GLU A 203 6.09 -9.56 0.29
C GLU A 203 5.58 -10.25 -0.98
N HIS A 204 5.18 -11.51 -0.85
CA HIS A 204 4.46 -12.22 -1.89
C HIS A 204 2.95 -12.00 -1.73
N THR A 205 2.40 -11.07 -2.53
CA THR A 205 0.98 -10.71 -2.47
C THR A 205 0.11 -11.53 -3.41
N VAL A 206 0.72 -12.23 -4.38
CA VAL A 206 0.02 -13.09 -5.34
C VAL A 206 0.38 -14.56 -5.13
N GLU A 207 -0.61 -15.43 -5.30
CA GLU A 207 -0.50 -16.88 -5.12
C GLU A 207 -1.05 -17.58 -6.36
N ARG A 208 -0.29 -18.51 -6.95
CA ARG A 208 -0.76 -19.38 -8.02
C ARG A 208 -1.82 -20.34 -7.46
N VAL A 209 -3.02 -20.32 -8.03
CA VAL A 209 -4.16 -21.12 -7.56
C VAL A 209 -4.68 -22.13 -8.59
N ASP A 210 -4.36 -21.97 -9.87
CA ASP A 210 -4.77 -22.91 -10.92
C ASP A 210 -3.83 -22.83 -12.11
N GLU A 211 -3.69 -23.96 -12.83
CA GLU A 211 -2.92 -24.06 -14.05
C GLU A 211 -3.59 -25.08 -14.99
N ARG A 212 -3.74 -24.70 -16.27
CA ARG A 212 -4.33 -25.57 -17.30
C ARG A 212 -3.92 -25.17 -18.71
N ASP A 213 -3.94 -26.12 -19.63
CA ASP A 213 -3.82 -25.81 -21.05
C ASP A 213 -5.16 -25.36 -21.62
N ILE A 214 -5.12 -24.34 -22.47
CA ILE A 214 -6.28 -23.78 -23.16
C ILE A 214 -5.98 -23.59 -24.64
N ASP A 215 -6.98 -23.76 -25.48
CA ASP A 215 -6.93 -23.39 -26.89
C ASP A 215 -7.55 -22.01 -27.09
N THR A 216 -6.84 -21.14 -27.80
CA THR A 216 -7.28 -19.78 -28.15
C THR A 216 -7.29 -19.61 -29.67
N GLU A 217 -7.88 -18.53 -30.18
CA GLU A 217 -7.78 -18.16 -31.60
C GLU A 217 -6.32 -17.94 -32.08
N PHE A 218 -5.38 -17.74 -31.16
CA PHE A 218 -3.94 -17.60 -31.42
C PHE A 218 -3.17 -18.92 -31.22
N GLY A 219 -3.89 -20.03 -31.02
CA GLY A 219 -3.36 -21.36 -30.74
C GLY A 219 -3.30 -21.69 -29.26
N PRO A 220 -2.63 -22.82 -28.88
CA PRO A 220 -2.58 -23.28 -27.51
C PRO A 220 -1.70 -22.42 -26.62
N PHE A 221 -2.19 -22.14 -25.41
CA PHE A 221 -1.46 -21.50 -24.33
C PHE A 221 -1.66 -22.27 -23.04
N ARG A 222 -0.70 -22.16 -22.13
CA ARG A 222 -0.87 -22.55 -20.75
C ARG A 222 -1.37 -21.37 -19.96
N LEU A 223 -2.57 -21.49 -19.38
CA LEU A 223 -3.19 -20.49 -18.52
C LEU A 223 -2.84 -20.77 -17.07
N LEU A 224 -2.24 -19.80 -16.40
CA LEU A 224 -2.03 -19.81 -14.96
C LEU A 224 -2.91 -18.73 -14.32
N THR A 225 -3.54 -19.08 -13.22
CA THR A 225 -4.40 -18.17 -12.45
C THR A 225 -3.74 -17.85 -11.12
N TYR A 226 -3.67 -16.57 -10.82
CA TYR A 226 -3.10 -16.03 -9.59
C TYR A 226 -4.15 -15.30 -8.78
N ARG A 227 -4.17 -15.51 -7.48
CA ARG A 227 -5.02 -14.77 -6.54
C ARG A 227 -4.20 -13.67 -5.87
N ASP A 228 -4.63 -12.41 -6.01
CA ASP A 228 -4.13 -11.31 -5.18
C ASP A 228 -4.79 -11.40 -3.79
N ARG A 229 -3.97 -11.58 -2.75
CA ARG A 229 -4.42 -11.71 -1.37
C ARG A 229 -4.90 -10.39 -0.77
N ILE A 230 -4.47 -9.26 -1.33
CA ILE A 230 -4.81 -7.91 -0.86
C ILE A 230 -6.09 -7.42 -1.52
N ALA A 231 -6.15 -7.47 -2.86
CA ALA A 231 -7.31 -7.02 -3.63
C ALA A 231 -8.45 -8.06 -3.68
N HIS A 232 -8.16 -9.33 -3.35
CA HIS A 232 -9.07 -10.47 -3.55
C HIS A 232 -9.51 -10.64 -5.01
N GLU A 233 -8.63 -10.25 -5.94
CA GLU A 233 -8.83 -10.34 -7.38
C GLU A 233 -8.08 -11.56 -7.96
N LEU A 234 -8.50 -11.99 -9.16
CA LEU A 234 -7.77 -13.01 -9.91
C LEU A 234 -7.02 -12.35 -11.07
N HIS A 235 -5.75 -12.68 -11.20
CA HIS A 235 -4.90 -12.31 -12.32
C HIS A 235 -4.58 -13.53 -13.15
N PHE A 236 -4.26 -13.33 -14.42
CA PHE A 236 -4.03 -14.42 -15.37
C PHE A 236 -2.68 -14.26 -16.06
N ALA A 237 -2.00 -15.37 -16.29
CA ALA A 237 -0.84 -15.42 -17.19
C ALA A 237 -1.08 -16.44 -18.29
N LEU A 238 -0.97 -16.02 -19.55
CA LEU A 238 -0.99 -16.88 -20.73
C LEU A 238 0.46 -17.09 -21.15
N VAL A 239 0.91 -18.33 -21.08
CA VAL A 239 2.31 -18.71 -21.34
C VAL A 239 2.37 -19.56 -22.61
N ARG A 240 3.25 -19.15 -23.54
CA ARG A 240 3.59 -19.92 -24.72
C ARG A 240 5.03 -20.41 -24.58
N GLY A 241 5.30 -21.68 -24.87
CA GLY A 241 6.62 -22.26 -24.68
C GLY A 241 7.03 -22.44 -23.21
N THR A 242 8.33 -22.55 -22.98
CA THR A 242 8.91 -22.72 -21.63
C THR A 242 9.89 -21.58 -21.35
N PRO A 243 9.44 -20.51 -20.67
CA PRO A 243 10.33 -19.41 -20.30
C PRO A 243 11.53 -19.89 -19.47
N GLN A 244 12.67 -19.25 -19.66
CA GLN A 244 13.91 -19.53 -18.92
C GLN A 244 14.50 -18.20 -18.43
N ARG A 245 15.13 -18.25 -17.26
CA ARG A 245 15.61 -17.04 -16.57
C ARG A 245 16.64 -16.25 -17.38
N GLU A 246 17.55 -16.97 -18.05
CA GLU A 246 18.68 -16.41 -18.79
C GLU A 246 18.35 -16.06 -20.25
N VAL A 247 17.13 -16.37 -20.70
CA VAL A 247 16.70 -16.15 -22.08
C VAL A 247 15.75 -14.97 -22.14
N PRO A 248 16.07 -13.92 -22.93
CA PRO A 248 15.17 -12.80 -23.12
C PRO A 248 13.81 -13.25 -23.65
N THR A 249 12.78 -13.10 -22.81
CA THR A 249 11.42 -13.58 -23.11
C THR A 249 10.50 -12.41 -23.47
N LEU A 250 9.73 -12.58 -24.54
CA LEU A 250 8.72 -11.62 -24.95
C LEU A 250 7.59 -11.55 -23.91
N VAL A 251 7.34 -10.38 -23.34
CA VAL A 251 6.33 -10.21 -22.29
C VAL A 251 5.41 -9.01 -22.54
N ARG A 252 4.16 -9.19 -22.16
CA ARG A 252 3.19 -8.10 -22.03
C ARG A 252 2.54 -8.18 -20.66
N VAL A 253 2.58 -7.09 -19.90
CA VAL A 253 1.75 -6.94 -18.70
C VAL A 253 0.68 -5.91 -19.01
N GLN A 254 -0.57 -6.32 -18.92
CA GLN A 254 -1.74 -5.49 -19.25
C GLN A 254 -2.72 -5.48 -18.09
N VAL A 255 -3.21 -4.31 -17.72
CA VAL A 255 -4.38 -4.18 -16.84
C VAL A 255 -5.63 -4.26 -17.70
N GLU A 256 -6.61 -5.08 -17.30
CA GLU A 256 -7.91 -5.19 -17.99
C GLU A 256 -8.48 -3.82 -18.37
N ASN A 257 -8.86 -3.70 -19.62
CA ASN A 257 -9.50 -2.52 -20.14
C ASN A 257 -10.63 -2.91 -21.08
N PRO A 258 -11.89 -2.94 -20.63
CA PRO A 258 -13.00 -3.37 -21.46
C PRO A 258 -13.15 -2.56 -22.74
N LEU A 259 -12.65 -1.31 -22.79
CA LEU A 259 -12.74 -0.46 -23.98
C LEU A 259 -11.81 -0.96 -25.09
N SER A 260 -10.57 -1.36 -24.76
CA SER A 260 -9.64 -1.92 -25.73
C SER A 260 -9.85 -3.42 -25.93
N ASP A 261 -10.14 -4.16 -24.84
CA ASP A 261 -10.08 -5.61 -24.86
C ASP A 261 -11.38 -6.26 -25.37
N LEU A 262 -12.55 -5.64 -25.11
CA LEU A 262 -13.86 -6.13 -25.57
C LEU A 262 -14.41 -5.32 -26.75
N LEU A 263 -14.29 -3.98 -26.68
CA LEU A 263 -14.83 -3.11 -27.74
C LEU A 263 -13.83 -2.88 -28.88
N HIS A 264 -12.59 -3.37 -28.73
CA HIS A 264 -11.49 -3.17 -29.69
C HIS A 264 -11.27 -1.70 -30.06
N TRP A 265 -11.60 -0.77 -29.12
CA TRP A 265 -11.38 0.64 -29.35
C TRP A 265 -9.89 0.94 -29.33
N ARG A 266 -9.37 1.49 -30.45
CA ARG A 266 -7.97 1.86 -30.61
C ARG A 266 -7.80 3.32 -30.20
N ARG A 267 -6.97 3.56 -29.21
CA ARG A 267 -6.52 4.88 -28.73
C ARG A 267 -5.06 4.79 -28.36
N ASP A 268 -4.28 5.83 -28.65
CA ASP A 268 -2.82 5.83 -28.42
C ASP A 268 -2.44 5.62 -26.95
N ASP A 269 -3.25 6.12 -26.02
CA ASP A 269 -3.02 5.98 -24.58
C ASP A 269 -3.38 4.59 -24.02
N PHE A 270 -4.02 3.70 -24.78
CA PHE A 270 -4.30 2.33 -24.36
C PHE A 270 -3.10 1.39 -24.54
N GLY A 271 -2.11 1.81 -25.34
CA GLY A 271 -0.92 1.01 -25.63
C GLY A 271 -1.22 -0.19 -26.52
N VAL A 272 -0.39 -1.25 -26.41
CA VAL A 272 -0.53 -2.46 -27.23
C VAL A 272 -1.79 -3.21 -26.85
N ALA A 273 -2.65 -3.52 -27.81
CA ALA A 273 -3.86 -4.29 -27.57
C ALA A 273 -3.54 -5.74 -27.16
N ALA A 274 -4.40 -6.34 -26.33
CA ALA A 274 -4.25 -7.72 -25.88
C ALA A 274 -4.11 -8.72 -27.05
N THR A 275 -4.97 -8.53 -28.07
CA THR A 275 -4.97 -9.37 -29.27
C THR A 275 -3.67 -9.27 -30.07
N ASP A 276 -3.09 -8.08 -30.17
CA ASP A 276 -1.83 -7.88 -30.89
C ASP A 276 -0.66 -8.48 -30.12
N ALA A 277 -0.67 -8.37 -28.79
CA ALA A 277 0.32 -9.01 -27.94
C ALA A 277 0.26 -10.55 -28.03
N LEU A 278 -0.93 -11.14 -27.95
CA LEU A 278 -1.10 -12.59 -28.06
C LEU A 278 -0.68 -13.10 -29.44
N ARG A 279 -0.99 -12.35 -30.50
CA ARG A 279 -0.54 -12.68 -31.86
C ARG A 279 0.99 -12.66 -31.99
N ALA A 280 1.64 -11.65 -31.43
CA ALA A 280 3.10 -11.54 -31.44
C ALA A 280 3.76 -12.69 -30.66
N ILE A 281 3.25 -13.02 -29.46
CA ILE A 281 3.73 -14.14 -28.65
C ILE A 281 3.54 -15.49 -29.36
N ALA A 282 2.36 -15.67 -30.01
CA ALA A 282 2.09 -16.88 -30.77
C ALA A 282 3.02 -17.03 -31.99
N ALA A 283 3.29 -15.94 -32.70
CA ALA A 283 4.20 -15.93 -33.85
C ALA A 283 5.67 -16.21 -33.44
N GLU A 284 6.11 -15.73 -32.29
CA GLU A 284 7.44 -16.01 -31.75
C GLU A 284 7.56 -17.46 -31.20
N GLY A 285 6.42 -18.06 -30.85
CA GLY A 285 6.37 -19.42 -30.28
C GLY A 285 6.76 -19.50 -28.81
N GLN A 286 7.22 -18.39 -28.21
CA GLN A 286 7.59 -18.27 -26.80
C GLN A 286 7.25 -16.89 -26.28
N GLY A 287 6.68 -16.81 -25.08
CA GLY A 287 6.40 -15.54 -24.41
C GLY A 287 5.31 -15.65 -23.36
N VAL A 288 5.07 -14.53 -22.69
CA VAL A 288 4.10 -14.43 -21.57
C VAL A 288 3.26 -13.18 -21.70
N MET A 289 1.95 -13.35 -21.61
CA MET A 289 1.01 -12.24 -21.41
C MET A 289 0.43 -12.33 -20.00
N VAL A 290 0.67 -11.33 -19.17
CA VAL A 290 0.04 -11.18 -17.85
C VAL A 290 -1.14 -10.23 -17.97
N VAL A 291 -2.31 -10.67 -17.54
CA VAL A 291 -3.55 -9.88 -17.48
C VAL A 291 -3.86 -9.63 -16.00
N LEU A 292 -3.74 -8.39 -15.61
CA LEU A 292 -4.07 -7.93 -14.25
C LEU A 292 -5.50 -7.42 -14.23
N SER A 293 -6.32 -7.97 -13.35
CA SER A 293 -7.68 -7.47 -13.15
C SER A 293 -7.67 -6.04 -12.63
N ALA A 294 -8.69 -5.29 -12.99
CA ALA A 294 -8.93 -3.95 -12.51
C ALA A 294 -10.21 -3.92 -11.67
N PRO A 295 -10.29 -3.09 -10.62
CA PRO A 295 -11.52 -2.86 -9.91
C PRO A 295 -12.64 -2.45 -10.88
N ARG A 296 -13.82 -3.07 -10.74
CA ARG A 296 -15.00 -2.73 -11.54
C ARG A 296 -15.68 -1.50 -10.94
N ASP A 297 -15.08 -0.33 -11.17
CA ASP A 297 -15.66 0.95 -10.78
C ASP A 297 -16.31 1.61 -12.01
N PRO A 298 -17.65 1.73 -12.05
CA PRO A 298 -18.37 2.36 -13.15
C PRO A 298 -17.99 3.83 -13.36
N GLU A 299 -17.75 4.58 -12.29
CA GLU A 299 -17.42 6.00 -12.39
C GLU A 299 -16.01 6.20 -12.94
N ALA A 300 -15.04 5.38 -12.52
CA ALA A 300 -13.70 5.37 -13.10
C ALA A 300 -13.73 5.01 -14.60
N LEU A 301 -14.59 4.06 -15.01
CA LEU A 301 -14.76 3.72 -16.41
C LEU A 301 -15.40 4.86 -17.20
N LEU A 302 -16.43 5.52 -16.67
CA LEU A 302 -17.05 6.70 -17.28
C LEU A 302 -16.09 7.87 -17.41
N ALA A 303 -15.29 8.13 -16.38
CA ALA A 303 -14.24 9.15 -16.43
C ALA A 303 -13.24 8.85 -17.55
N ARG A 304 -12.84 7.58 -17.70
CA ARG A 304 -11.92 7.12 -18.75
C ARG A 304 -12.52 7.22 -20.17
N LEU A 305 -13.83 7.01 -20.31
CA LEU A 305 -14.56 7.22 -21.57
C LEU A 305 -14.56 8.70 -21.98
N ARG A 306 -14.65 9.62 -21.01
CA ARG A 306 -14.74 11.06 -21.22
C ARG A 306 -13.38 11.76 -21.30
N ALA A 307 -12.33 11.13 -20.80
CA ALA A 307 -11.00 11.71 -20.78
C ALA A 307 -10.43 11.85 -22.20
N GLU A 308 -9.82 13.01 -22.47
CA GLU A 308 -9.00 13.22 -23.66
C GLU A 308 -7.74 12.34 -23.57
N PRO A 309 -7.14 11.95 -24.73
CA PRO A 309 -5.99 11.05 -24.79
C PRO A 309 -4.76 11.51 -23.99
N GLU A 310 -4.63 12.80 -23.75
CA GLU A 310 -3.47 13.42 -23.08
C GLU A 310 -3.58 13.50 -21.55
N ALA A 311 -4.72 13.12 -20.97
CA ALA A 311 -4.86 13.11 -19.51
C ALA A 311 -3.88 12.09 -18.90
N ARG A 312 -2.73 12.56 -18.43
CA ARG A 312 -1.67 11.76 -17.81
C ARG A 312 -2.25 11.00 -16.60
N ARG A 313 -2.02 9.68 -16.56
CA ARG A 313 -2.26 8.90 -15.36
C ARG A 313 -1.35 9.42 -14.26
N ASP A 314 -1.88 9.57 -13.06
CA ASP A 314 -1.10 9.92 -11.88
C ASP A 314 -0.03 8.83 -11.66
N PRO A 315 1.27 9.15 -11.78
CA PRO A 315 2.34 8.16 -11.57
C PRO A 315 2.42 7.66 -10.12
N LYS A 316 1.68 8.27 -9.20
CA LYS A 316 1.67 8.00 -7.76
C LYS A 316 0.44 7.19 -7.31
N ASP A 317 -0.41 6.72 -8.24
CA ASP A 317 -1.53 5.84 -7.92
C ASP A 317 -1.03 4.52 -7.28
N VAL A 318 -1.34 4.35 -5.99
CA VAL A 318 -0.99 3.16 -5.19
C VAL A 318 -1.56 1.89 -5.83
N GLY A 319 -2.76 1.96 -6.40
CA GLY A 319 -3.35 0.86 -7.14
C GLY A 319 -2.51 0.46 -8.35
N GLN A 320 -1.86 1.42 -9.01
CA GLN A 320 -0.93 1.14 -10.11
C GLN A 320 0.38 0.53 -9.60
N TRP A 321 0.93 1.01 -8.48
CA TRP A 321 2.13 0.43 -7.88
C TRP A 321 1.89 -1.01 -7.44
N ARG A 322 0.76 -1.30 -6.81
CA ARG A 322 0.35 -2.66 -6.43
C ARG A 322 0.23 -3.56 -7.65
N ARG A 323 -0.44 -3.12 -8.71
CA ARG A 323 -0.57 -3.89 -9.96
C ARG A 323 0.79 -4.14 -10.60
N ASN A 324 1.69 -3.15 -10.60
CA ASN A 324 3.06 -3.34 -11.09
C ASN A 324 3.81 -4.41 -10.27
N GLY A 325 3.67 -4.39 -8.94
CA GLY A 325 4.21 -5.39 -8.03
C GLY A 325 3.64 -6.78 -8.31
N ALA A 326 2.32 -6.91 -8.45
CA ALA A 326 1.66 -8.18 -8.80
C ALA A 326 2.16 -8.73 -10.15
N GLY A 327 2.26 -7.88 -11.16
CA GLY A 327 2.81 -8.27 -12.47
C GLY A 327 4.25 -8.77 -12.38
N ALA A 328 5.11 -8.10 -11.60
CA ALA A 328 6.49 -8.51 -11.38
C ALA A 328 6.59 -9.85 -10.62
N GLN A 329 5.79 -10.04 -9.59
CA GLN A 329 5.74 -11.31 -8.85
C GLN A 329 5.29 -12.47 -9.73
N ILE A 330 4.29 -12.28 -10.59
CA ILE A 330 3.83 -13.30 -11.55
C ILE A 330 4.96 -13.67 -12.53
N LEU A 331 5.65 -12.67 -13.10
CA LEU A 331 6.76 -12.94 -14.02
C LEU A 331 7.92 -13.67 -13.33
N ALA A 332 8.23 -13.32 -12.09
CA ALA A 332 9.27 -14.01 -11.30
C ALA A 332 8.87 -15.45 -10.95
N ASP A 333 7.59 -15.68 -10.56
CA ASP A 333 7.06 -17.02 -10.29
C ASP A 333 7.08 -17.93 -11.53
N LEU A 334 6.93 -17.35 -12.72
CA LEU A 334 7.07 -18.05 -14.01
C LEU A 334 8.55 -18.35 -14.38
N GLY A 335 9.50 -17.94 -13.55
CA GLY A 335 10.93 -18.20 -13.74
C GLY A 335 11.60 -17.28 -14.77
N LEU A 336 11.04 -16.12 -15.08
CA LEU A 336 11.67 -15.15 -15.97
C LEU A 336 12.77 -14.36 -15.27
N GLY A 337 13.75 -13.88 -16.05
CA GLY A 337 14.79 -12.96 -15.60
C GLY A 337 14.99 -11.80 -16.57
N GLN A 338 15.17 -12.08 -17.85
CA GLN A 338 15.37 -11.09 -18.90
C GLN A 338 14.06 -10.89 -19.69
N LEU A 339 13.61 -9.64 -19.78
CA LEU A 339 12.31 -9.29 -20.35
C LEU A 339 12.47 -8.44 -21.62
N ARG A 340 11.83 -8.85 -22.71
CA ARG A 340 11.55 -8.04 -23.91
C ARG A 340 10.10 -7.58 -23.83
N VAL A 341 9.89 -6.32 -23.49
CA VAL A 341 8.56 -5.82 -23.12
C VAL A 341 7.83 -5.24 -24.33
N LEU A 342 6.66 -5.79 -24.65
CA LEU A 342 5.73 -5.19 -25.62
C LEU A 342 5.06 -3.94 -25.03
N GLY A 343 5.49 -2.76 -25.50
CA GLY A 343 4.94 -1.49 -25.05
C GLY A 343 5.96 -0.36 -25.06
N THR A 344 5.51 0.83 -24.65
CA THR A 344 6.36 2.02 -24.54
C THR A 344 7.28 1.95 -23.32
N PRO A 345 8.53 2.45 -23.42
CA PRO A 345 9.43 2.55 -22.28
C PRO A 345 8.79 3.30 -21.11
N ARG A 346 8.79 2.70 -19.93
CA ARG A 346 8.31 3.31 -18.68
C ARG A 346 9.30 3.00 -17.57
N ARG A 347 9.50 3.97 -16.67
CA ARG A 347 10.27 3.72 -15.46
C ARG A 347 9.49 2.73 -14.59
N GLN A 348 9.96 1.49 -14.55
CA GLN A 348 9.37 0.45 -13.69
C GLN A 348 10.16 0.42 -12.38
N VAL A 349 9.51 0.78 -11.29
CA VAL A 349 10.10 0.74 -9.95
C VAL A 349 9.99 -0.68 -9.41
N GLY A 350 11.09 -1.24 -8.92
CA GLY A 350 11.07 -2.49 -8.14
C GLY A 350 11.33 -3.80 -8.90
N LEU A 351 11.43 -3.83 -10.25
CA LEU A 351 11.69 -5.08 -10.99
C LEU A 351 12.97 -5.79 -10.56
N ALA A 352 14.03 -5.03 -10.29
CA ALA A 352 15.31 -5.59 -9.86
C ALA A 352 15.20 -6.36 -8.53
N GLY A 353 14.29 -5.98 -7.64
CA GLY A 353 14.00 -6.68 -6.39
C GLY A 353 13.46 -8.10 -6.59
N TYR A 354 12.84 -8.35 -7.76
CA TYR A 354 12.36 -9.69 -8.15
C TYR A 354 13.34 -10.44 -9.07
N GLY A 355 14.54 -9.88 -9.30
CA GLY A 355 15.52 -10.45 -10.22
C GLY A 355 15.11 -10.38 -11.69
N LEU A 356 14.27 -9.38 -12.04
CA LEU A 356 13.81 -9.12 -13.40
C LEU A 356 14.55 -7.91 -13.99
N GLU A 357 14.97 -8.04 -15.26
CA GLU A 357 15.65 -7.00 -16.03
C GLU A 357 14.97 -6.80 -17.38
N VAL A 358 14.64 -5.55 -17.72
CA VAL A 358 14.13 -5.22 -19.05
C VAL A 358 15.32 -4.97 -19.97
N VAL A 359 15.54 -5.86 -20.93
CA VAL A 359 16.62 -5.76 -21.91
C VAL A 359 16.20 -5.04 -23.18
N GLU A 360 14.91 -5.04 -23.50
CA GLU A 360 14.38 -4.43 -24.71
C GLU A 360 12.92 -3.99 -24.57
N TYR A 361 12.55 -2.90 -25.21
CA TYR A 361 11.15 -2.48 -25.43
C TYR A 361 10.81 -2.61 -26.92
N LEU A 362 9.71 -3.30 -27.21
CA LEU A 362 9.21 -3.50 -28.56
C LEU A 362 7.91 -2.73 -28.74
N SER A 363 7.86 -1.87 -29.74
CA SER A 363 6.61 -1.31 -30.23
C SER A 363 5.98 -2.26 -31.23
N PRO A 364 4.64 -2.39 -31.26
CA PRO A 364 3.94 -3.25 -32.21
C PRO A 364 4.10 -2.80 -33.65
#